data_31c3e9e82ea5520d51628f68deaa7f9a
#
_entry.id   31c3e9e82ea5520d51628f68deaa7f9a
#
_cell.length_a   1.000
_cell.length_b   1.000
_cell.length_c   1.000
_cell.angle_alpha   90.00
_cell.angle_beta   90.00
_cell.angle_gamma   90.00
#
_symmetry.space_group_name_H-M   'P 1'
#
loop_
_entity.id
_entity.type
_entity.pdbx_description
1 polymer ?
#
loop_
_entity_poly.entity_id
_entity_poly.type
_entity_poly.pdbx_seq_one_letter_code
_entity_poly.pdbx_strand_id
1 'polypeptide(L)'
;MPKNAPPRWDRKMQQRLARGEAAALGELYDRFASLVHSQAHRMLDDETAADLVTCEVFGYVWENPDAYDPKQGSMRSWVARLTHGQSVRRLREEHALLGGTDEETGAAARSDLEERVRRATAAARADYIAASMPAPLRAALKLAYIQRRDYRQTAADLGVTEDEARRRLRLGLQLLSTAHTRSPEASSPPGYGRPL
;
A
#
# COMPACT_ATOMS: atom_id res chain seq x y z
N MET A 1 -12.89 20.02 -11.17
CA MET A 1 -12.39 19.03 -10.19
C MET A 1 -11.19 19.63 -9.50
N PRO A 2 -11.21 19.94 -8.21
CA PRO A 2 -10.02 20.42 -7.53
C PRO A 2 -8.97 19.30 -7.54
N LYS A 3 -7.84 19.56 -8.19
CA LYS A 3 -6.65 18.72 -8.10
C LYS A 3 -6.27 18.65 -6.62
N ASN A 4 -6.27 17.45 -6.03
CA ASN A 4 -5.79 17.22 -4.67
C ASN A 4 -4.37 17.74 -4.56
N ALA A 5 -4.23 18.99 -4.09
CA ALA A 5 -2.92 19.50 -3.76
C ALA A 5 -2.33 18.60 -2.66
N PRO A 6 -1.07 18.17 -2.78
CA PRO A 6 -0.44 17.34 -1.76
C PRO A 6 -0.52 18.06 -0.41
N PRO A 7 -0.73 17.32 0.69
CA PRO A 7 -0.76 17.91 2.01
C PRO A 7 0.47 18.79 2.24
N ARG A 8 0.31 19.92 2.93
CA ARG A 8 1.43 20.84 3.25
C ARG A 8 2.57 20.11 3.97
N TRP A 9 2.22 19.07 4.75
CA TRP A 9 3.17 18.25 5.46
C TRP A 9 4.07 17.46 4.49
N ASP A 10 3.53 16.85 3.44
CA ASP A 10 4.28 16.03 2.47
C ASP A 10 5.38 16.86 1.79
N ARG A 11 5.06 18.06 1.35
CA ARG A 11 6.05 18.97 0.72
C ARG A 11 7.14 19.42 1.69
N LYS A 12 6.74 19.77 2.92
CA LYS A 12 7.71 20.16 3.96
C LYS A 12 8.61 18.98 4.34
N MET A 13 8.05 17.78 4.43
CA MET A 13 8.80 16.57 4.72
C MET A 13 9.84 16.28 3.63
N GLN A 14 9.44 16.31 2.36
CA GLN A 14 10.38 16.15 1.24
C GLN A 14 11.54 17.16 1.30
N GLN A 15 11.25 18.43 1.53
CA GLN A 15 12.29 19.48 1.62
C GLN A 15 13.27 19.25 2.77
N ARG A 16 12.79 18.72 3.89
CA ARG A 16 13.64 18.38 5.05
C ARG A 16 14.52 17.17 4.77
N LEU A 17 13.95 16.15 4.15
CA LEU A 17 14.70 14.96 3.71
C LEU A 17 15.77 15.33 2.69
N ALA A 18 15.44 16.16 1.68
CA ALA A 18 16.39 16.63 0.68
C ALA A 18 17.54 17.48 1.28
N ARG A 19 17.34 18.07 2.46
CA ARG A 19 18.41 18.75 3.23
C ARG A 19 19.21 17.81 4.13
N GLY A 20 18.91 16.54 4.16
CA GLY A 20 19.57 15.56 5.01
C GLY A 20 19.23 15.71 6.51
N GLU A 21 18.05 16.24 6.85
CA GLU A 21 17.61 16.35 8.24
C GLU A 21 17.24 14.98 8.80
N ALA A 22 18.11 14.37 9.60
CA ALA A 22 17.87 13.04 10.21
C ALA A 22 16.56 12.97 11.03
N ALA A 23 16.19 14.07 11.69
CA ALA A 23 14.91 14.18 12.40
C ALA A 23 13.70 14.03 11.46
N ALA A 24 13.80 14.41 10.18
CA ALA A 24 12.72 14.23 9.20
C ALA A 24 12.54 12.75 8.85
N LEU A 25 13.62 11.98 8.74
CA LEU A 25 13.55 10.54 8.57
C LEU A 25 12.90 9.85 9.78
N GLY A 26 13.25 10.25 11.01
CA GLY A 26 12.63 9.76 12.23
C GLY A 26 11.11 10.01 12.26
N GLU A 27 10.68 11.25 11.98
CA GLU A 27 9.24 11.59 11.87
C GLU A 27 8.53 10.78 10.78
N LEU A 28 9.19 10.53 9.65
CA LEU A 28 8.63 9.73 8.57
C LEU A 28 8.48 8.28 9.00
N TYR A 29 9.50 7.74 9.67
CA TYR A 29 9.51 6.39 10.21
C TYR A 29 8.37 6.20 11.23
N ASP A 30 8.28 7.04 12.23
CA ASP A 30 7.22 6.99 13.25
C ASP A 30 5.82 7.00 12.63
N ARG A 31 5.67 7.73 11.54
CA ARG A 31 4.38 7.87 10.86
C ARG A 31 4.02 6.70 9.97
N PHE A 32 4.98 6.05 9.34
CA PHE A 32 4.72 5.07 8.28
C PHE A 32 5.31 3.68 8.51
N ALA A 33 6.15 3.44 9.54
CA ALA A 33 6.76 2.15 9.78
C ALA A 33 5.72 1.03 9.94
N SER A 34 4.67 1.26 10.72
CA SER A 34 3.57 0.30 10.87
C SER A 34 2.84 -0.01 9.56
N LEU A 35 2.68 0.98 8.67
CA LEU A 35 2.11 0.77 7.34
C LEU A 35 3.02 -0.10 6.48
N VAL A 36 4.32 0.24 6.43
CA VAL A 36 5.33 -0.46 5.62
C VAL A 36 5.46 -1.89 6.08
N HIS A 37 5.72 -2.10 7.37
CA HIS A 37 5.90 -3.41 7.97
C HIS A 37 4.67 -4.31 7.78
N SER A 38 3.47 -3.82 8.12
CA SER A 38 2.25 -4.62 7.98
C SER A 38 1.90 -4.94 6.52
N GLN A 39 2.24 -4.06 5.57
CA GLN A 39 2.07 -4.34 4.15
C GLN A 39 3.10 -5.39 3.68
N ALA A 40 4.36 -5.24 4.04
CA ALA A 40 5.42 -6.20 3.70
C ALA A 40 5.12 -7.59 4.29
N HIS A 41 4.75 -7.66 5.57
CA HIS A 41 4.41 -8.93 6.24
C HIS A 41 3.24 -9.65 5.56
N ARG A 42 2.17 -8.95 5.19
CA ARG A 42 1.06 -9.57 4.44
C ARG A 42 1.45 -10.10 3.06
N MET A 43 2.48 -9.52 2.44
CA MET A 43 2.96 -9.95 1.13
C MET A 43 3.92 -11.12 1.20
N LEU A 44 4.79 -11.12 2.20
CA LEU A 44 5.91 -12.06 2.32
C LEU A 44 5.58 -13.24 3.23
N ASP A 45 4.63 -13.06 4.17
CA ASP A 45 4.28 -14.01 5.23
C ASP A 45 5.50 -14.42 6.09
N ASP A 46 6.45 -13.51 6.23
CA ASP A 46 7.70 -13.67 6.96
C ASP A 46 8.06 -12.37 7.68
N GLU A 47 8.22 -12.43 8.99
CA GLU A 47 8.52 -11.28 9.86
C GLU A 47 9.90 -10.70 9.57
N THR A 48 10.89 -11.55 9.41
CA THR A 48 12.28 -11.13 9.14
C THR A 48 12.40 -10.46 7.79
N ALA A 49 11.73 -11.02 6.78
CA ALA A 49 11.68 -10.41 5.45
C ALA A 49 10.92 -9.08 5.47
N ALA A 50 9.86 -8.96 6.27
CA ALA A 50 9.13 -7.70 6.45
C ALA A 50 9.97 -6.62 7.12
N ASP A 51 10.74 -6.96 8.13
CA ASP A 51 11.70 -6.06 8.78
C ASP A 51 12.76 -5.55 7.80
N LEU A 52 13.33 -6.45 6.99
CA LEU A 52 14.31 -6.09 5.98
C LEU A 52 13.73 -5.14 4.93
N VAL A 53 12.53 -5.44 4.40
CA VAL A 53 11.83 -4.54 3.47
C VAL A 53 11.55 -3.20 4.12
N THR A 54 11.21 -3.17 5.40
CA THR A 54 10.99 -1.92 6.14
C THR A 54 12.27 -1.08 6.16
N CYS A 55 13.40 -1.67 6.50
CA CYS A 55 14.70 -0.99 6.46
C CYS A 55 15.06 -0.50 5.05
N GLU A 56 14.87 -1.34 4.03
CA GLU A 56 15.16 -1.00 2.63
C GLU A 56 14.32 0.18 2.13
N VAL A 57 13.03 0.23 2.48
CA VAL A 57 12.12 1.33 2.08
C VAL A 57 12.57 2.65 2.69
N PHE A 58 12.87 2.69 3.99
CA PHE A 58 13.30 3.93 4.64
C PHE A 58 14.72 4.32 4.25
N GLY A 59 15.61 3.36 4.01
CA GLY A 59 16.93 3.61 3.42
C GLY A 59 16.82 4.26 2.04
N TYR A 60 15.98 3.69 1.15
CA TYR A 60 15.73 4.26 -0.16
C TYR A 60 15.18 5.70 -0.11
N VAL A 61 14.23 5.95 0.79
CA VAL A 61 13.66 7.30 0.99
C VAL A 61 14.73 8.29 1.42
N TRP A 62 15.64 7.87 2.29
CA TRP A 62 16.75 8.71 2.77
C TRP A 62 17.75 9.02 1.66
N GLU A 63 18.10 8.02 0.87
CA GLU A 63 19.08 8.16 -0.22
C GLU A 63 18.51 8.91 -1.44
N ASN A 64 17.18 8.84 -1.64
CA ASN A 64 16.51 9.35 -2.83
C ASN A 64 15.31 10.27 -2.50
N PRO A 65 15.50 11.34 -1.73
CA PRO A 65 14.39 12.22 -1.32
C PRO A 65 13.69 12.90 -2.50
N ASP A 66 14.40 13.12 -3.59
CA ASP A 66 13.87 13.75 -4.83
C ASP A 66 13.06 12.78 -5.69
N ALA A 67 13.08 11.47 -5.40
CA ALA A 67 12.25 10.49 -6.08
C ALA A 67 10.75 10.63 -5.73
N TYR A 68 10.42 11.33 -4.66
CA TYR A 68 9.04 11.67 -4.34
C TYR A 68 8.56 12.89 -5.14
N ASP A 69 7.57 12.68 -6.01
CA ASP A 69 6.88 13.78 -6.70
C ASP A 69 5.50 14.05 -6.07
N PRO A 70 5.32 15.19 -5.39
CA PRO A 70 4.04 15.56 -4.79
C PRO A 70 2.88 15.69 -5.80
N LYS A 71 3.17 15.81 -7.10
CA LYS A 71 2.14 15.89 -8.15
C LYS A 71 1.55 14.51 -8.46
N GLN A 72 2.28 13.44 -8.18
CA GLN A 72 1.86 12.07 -8.43
C GLN A 72 1.07 11.44 -7.27
N GLY A 73 0.97 12.11 -6.14
CA GLY A 73 0.18 11.64 -5.01
C GLY A 73 0.78 11.97 -3.65
N SER A 74 0.18 11.45 -2.59
CA SER A 74 0.63 11.69 -1.22
C SER A 74 1.91 10.91 -0.90
N MET A 75 2.69 11.39 0.10
CA MET A 75 3.85 10.69 0.66
C MET A 75 3.48 9.27 1.11
N ARG A 76 2.31 9.11 1.75
CA ARG A 76 1.78 7.80 2.14
C ARG A 76 1.64 6.85 0.95
N SER A 77 1.07 7.32 -0.18
CA SER A 77 0.87 6.46 -1.35
C SER A 77 2.19 6.13 -2.05
N TRP A 78 3.16 7.04 -2.00
CA TRP A 78 4.48 6.80 -2.53
C TRP A 78 5.24 5.73 -1.70
N VAL A 79 5.26 5.87 -0.37
CA VAL A 79 5.86 4.88 0.53
C VAL A 79 5.21 3.51 0.36
N ALA A 80 3.87 3.43 0.26
CA ALA A 80 3.17 2.17 0.02
C ALA A 80 3.55 1.52 -1.33
N ARG A 81 3.76 2.31 -2.39
CA ARG A 81 4.27 1.79 -3.68
C ARG A 81 5.69 1.27 -3.58
N LEU A 82 6.57 1.97 -2.86
CA LEU A 82 7.93 1.49 -2.60
C LEU A 82 7.90 0.15 -1.86
N THR A 83 7.11 0.05 -0.80
CA THR A 83 6.94 -1.19 -0.02
C THR A 83 6.48 -2.33 -0.92
N HIS A 84 5.46 -2.11 -1.75
CA HIS A 84 4.99 -3.11 -2.70
C HIS A 84 6.11 -3.55 -3.66
N GLY A 85 6.82 -2.60 -4.26
CA GLY A 85 7.91 -2.89 -5.20
C GLY A 85 9.03 -3.73 -4.57
N GLN A 86 9.47 -3.37 -3.37
CA GLN A 86 10.50 -4.11 -2.64
C GLN A 86 10.04 -5.52 -2.25
N SER A 87 8.80 -5.65 -1.78
CA SER A 87 8.23 -6.97 -1.43
C SER A 87 8.10 -7.89 -2.66
N VAL A 88 7.64 -7.36 -3.80
CA VAL A 88 7.58 -8.14 -5.05
C VAL A 88 8.97 -8.56 -5.52
N ARG A 89 9.96 -7.67 -5.43
CA ARG A 89 11.35 -8.01 -5.76
C ARG A 89 11.84 -9.17 -4.90
N ARG A 90 11.61 -9.11 -3.60
CA ARG A 90 12.04 -10.15 -2.67
C ARG A 90 11.36 -11.49 -2.92
N LEU A 91 10.07 -11.51 -3.21
CA LEU A 91 9.36 -12.74 -3.61
C LEU A 91 9.98 -13.38 -4.86
N ARG A 92 10.39 -12.56 -5.83
CA ARG A 92 11.05 -13.07 -7.05
C ARG A 92 12.45 -13.59 -6.79
N GLU A 93 13.22 -12.92 -5.94
CA GLU A 93 14.56 -13.34 -5.54
C GLU A 93 14.50 -14.68 -4.76
N GLU A 94 13.58 -14.80 -3.80
CA GLU A 94 13.33 -16.03 -3.07
C GLU A 94 12.95 -17.18 -4.01
N HIS A 95 12.03 -16.92 -4.92
CA HIS A 95 11.63 -17.91 -5.92
C HIS A 95 12.79 -18.33 -6.84
N ALA A 96 13.64 -17.38 -7.25
CA ALA A 96 14.80 -17.68 -8.09
C ALA A 96 15.84 -18.56 -7.36
N LEU A 97 15.96 -18.42 -6.04
CA LEU A 97 16.84 -19.26 -5.22
C LEU A 97 16.27 -20.66 -4.98
N LEU A 98 14.94 -20.80 -4.91
CA LEU A 98 14.27 -22.08 -4.69
C LEU A 98 13.99 -22.85 -6.00
N GLY A 99 14.06 -22.17 -7.16
CA GLY A 99 13.79 -22.70 -8.49
C GLY A 99 14.89 -23.66 -8.93
N GLY A 100 14.79 -24.93 -8.49
CA GLY A 100 15.60 -26.02 -8.99
C GLY A 100 15.26 -26.37 -10.45
N THR A 101 16.16 -27.08 -11.08
CA THR A 101 16.41 -27.34 -12.49
C THR A 101 15.35 -28.11 -13.29
N ASP A 102 14.17 -28.42 -12.75
CA ASP A 102 13.15 -29.22 -13.43
C ASP A 102 12.05 -28.33 -14.04
N GLU A 103 11.84 -28.41 -15.36
CA GLU A 103 10.90 -27.57 -16.12
C GLU A 103 9.45 -27.67 -15.64
N GLU A 104 8.98 -28.82 -15.20
CA GLU A 104 7.60 -29.02 -14.73
C GLU A 104 7.36 -28.42 -13.34
N THR A 105 8.30 -28.60 -12.42
CA THR A 105 8.30 -28.00 -11.08
C THR A 105 8.45 -26.48 -11.19
N GLY A 106 9.25 -26.00 -12.14
CA GLY A 106 9.46 -24.58 -12.39
C GLY A 106 8.23 -23.86 -12.94
N ALA A 107 7.36 -24.53 -13.70
CA ALA A 107 6.11 -23.94 -14.22
C ALA A 107 5.06 -23.78 -13.11
N ALA A 108 4.89 -24.80 -12.27
CA ALA A 108 3.98 -24.74 -11.13
C ALA A 108 4.41 -23.68 -10.10
N ALA A 109 5.70 -23.62 -9.78
CA ALA A 109 6.27 -22.62 -8.87
C ALA A 109 6.13 -21.19 -9.40
N ARG A 110 6.30 -20.97 -10.72
CA ARG A 110 6.06 -19.67 -11.36
C ARG A 110 4.58 -19.26 -11.26
N SER A 111 3.66 -20.18 -11.49
CA SER A 111 2.21 -19.92 -11.36
C SER A 111 1.83 -19.54 -9.93
N ASP A 112 2.39 -20.22 -8.92
CA ASP A 112 2.17 -19.89 -7.51
C ASP A 112 2.73 -18.51 -7.15
N LEU A 113 3.93 -18.17 -7.62
CA LEU A 113 4.52 -16.85 -7.43
C LEU A 113 3.65 -15.75 -8.05
N GLU A 114 3.19 -15.95 -9.29
CA GLU A 114 2.31 -14.98 -9.96
C GLU A 114 1.01 -14.77 -9.20
N GLU A 115 0.43 -15.83 -8.67
CA GLU A 115 -0.79 -15.75 -7.85
C GLU A 115 -0.53 -15.06 -6.50
N ARG A 116 0.60 -15.32 -5.84
CA ARG A 116 1.02 -14.62 -4.61
C ARG A 116 1.21 -13.13 -4.89
N VAL A 117 1.91 -12.76 -5.96
CA VAL A 117 2.10 -11.36 -6.38
C VAL A 117 0.76 -10.71 -6.72
N ARG A 118 -0.14 -11.39 -7.42
CA ARG A 118 -1.47 -10.88 -7.77
C ARG A 118 -2.30 -10.61 -6.52
N ARG A 119 -2.35 -11.55 -5.57
CA ARG A 119 -3.06 -11.38 -4.28
C ARG A 119 -2.47 -10.23 -3.47
N ALA A 120 -1.16 -10.15 -3.37
CA ALA A 120 -0.46 -9.08 -2.68
C ALA A 120 -0.75 -7.71 -3.30
N THR A 121 -0.75 -7.62 -4.63
CA THR A 121 -1.09 -6.39 -5.36
C THR A 121 -2.53 -5.96 -5.12
N ALA A 122 -3.48 -6.90 -5.13
CA ALA A 122 -4.89 -6.62 -4.85
C ALA A 122 -5.08 -6.14 -3.41
N ALA A 123 -4.42 -6.78 -2.43
CA ALA A 123 -4.46 -6.37 -1.03
C ALA A 123 -3.88 -4.97 -0.82
N ALA A 124 -2.71 -4.67 -1.40
CA ALA A 124 -2.09 -3.34 -1.31
C ALA A 124 -2.97 -2.25 -1.93
N ARG A 125 -3.65 -2.57 -3.04
CA ARG A 125 -4.61 -1.65 -3.67
C ARG A 125 -5.84 -1.43 -2.81
N ALA A 126 -6.39 -2.47 -2.21
CA ALA A 126 -7.52 -2.36 -1.28
C ALA A 126 -7.17 -1.50 -0.06
N ASP A 127 -5.99 -1.70 0.52
CA ASP A 127 -5.49 -0.88 1.63
C ASP A 127 -5.34 0.60 1.23
N TYR A 128 -4.81 0.86 0.04
CA TYR A 128 -4.69 2.23 -0.48
C TYR A 128 -6.07 2.89 -0.63
N ILE A 129 -7.04 2.17 -1.22
CA ILE A 129 -8.41 2.68 -1.39
C ILE A 129 -9.06 2.91 -0.03
N ALA A 130 -8.94 1.96 0.91
CA ALA A 130 -9.47 2.09 2.25
C ALA A 130 -8.87 3.29 3.01
N ALA A 131 -7.56 3.53 2.86
CA ALA A 131 -6.87 4.65 3.49
C ALA A 131 -7.23 6.01 2.89
N SER A 132 -7.47 6.07 1.58
CA SER A 132 -7.86 7.29 0.85
C SER A 132 -9.38 7.54 0.85
N MET A 133 -10.17 6.59 1.33
CA MET A 133 -11.62 6.70 1.41
C MET A 133 -12.05 7.83 2.36
N PRO A 134 -13.12 8.58 2.05
CA PRO A 134 -13.70 9.55 2.97
C PRO A 134 -13.99 8.96 4.35
N ALA A 135 -13.66 9.69 5.41
CA ALA A 135 -13.78 9.22 6.78
C ALA A 135 -15.17 8.64 7.15
N PRO A 136 -16.31 9.21 6.69
CA PRO A 136 -17.63 8.64 6.98
C PRO A 136 -17.84 7.24 6.37
N LEU A 137 -17.33 6.98 5.17
CA LEU A 137 -17.43 5.67 4.51
C LEU A 137 -16.54 4.64 5.20
N ARG A 138 -15.32 5.03 5.52
CA ARG A 138 -14.35 4.19 6.24
C ARG A 138 -14.85 3.81 7.64
N ALA A 139 -15.46 4.76 8.37
CA ALA A 139 -16.05 4.50 9.68
C ALA A 139 -17.19 3.48 9.58
N ALA A 140 -18.09 3.63 8.60
CA ALA A 140 -19.18 2.69 8.36
C ALA A 140 -18.67 1.28 8.05
N LEU A 141 -17.68 1.15 7.16
CA LEU A 141 -17.08 -0.15 6.83
C LEU A 141 -16.37 -0.78 8.05
N LYS A 142 -15.65 0.01 8.85
CA LYS A 142 -15.00 -0.49 10.07
C LYS A 142 -16.01 -1.08 11.05
N LEU A 143 -17.11 -0.38 11.30
CA LEU A 143 -18.18 -0.86 12.18
C LEU A 143 -18.80 -2.16 11.65
N ALA A 144 -19.18 -2.18 10.37
CA ALA A 144 -19.84 -3.34 9.78
C ALA A 144 -18.93 -4.59 9.68
N TYR A 145 -17.69 -4.43 9.20
CA TYR A 145 -16.82 -5.58 8.88
C TYR A 145 -15.87 -5.98 10.01
N ILE A 146 -15.29 -5.02 10.72
CA ILE A 146 -14.35 -5.34 11.80
C ILE A 146 -15.10 -5.58 13.11
N GLN A 147 -16.09 -4.75 13.44
CA GLN A 147 -16.86 -4.87 14.66
C GLN A 147 -18.14 -5.71 14.49
N ARG A 148 -18.39 -6.24 13.30
CA ARG A 148 -19.54 -7.09 12.93
C ARG A 148 -20.90 -6.48 13.32
N ARG A 149 -21.03 -5.15 13.17
CA ARG A 149 -22.27 -4.41 13.41
C ARG A 149 -23.21 -4.55 12.21
N ASP A 150 -24.48 -4.77 12.47
CA ASP A 150 -25.49 -4.64 11.42
C ASP A 150 -25.70 -3.16 11.03
N TYR A 151 -26.50 -2.90 10.00
CA TYR A 151 -26.71 -1.53 9.51
C TYR A 151 -27.43 -0.62 10.51
N ARG A 152 -28.29 -1.18 11.41
CA ARG A 152 -28.99 -0.42 12.46
C ARG A 152 -28.02 0.00 13.55
N GLN A 153 -27.21 -0.93 14.01
CA GLN A 153 -26.15 -0.67 14.99
C GLN A 153 -25.13 0.30 14.42
N THR A 154 -24.74 0.13 13.14
CA THR A 154 -23.84 1.07 12.44
C THR A 154 -24.44 2.46 12.37
N ALA A 155 -25.74 2.59 12.10
CA ALA A 155 -26.45 3.88 12.08
C ALA A 155 -26.44 4.55 13.46
N ALA A 156 -26.74 3.78 14.51
CA ALA A 156 -26.73 4.27 15.90
C ALA A 156 -25.32 4.72 16.32
N ASP A 157 -24.29 3.91 16.06
CA ASP A 157 -22.90 4.20 16.41
C ASP A 157 -22.34 5.44 15.66
N LEU A 158 -22.85 5.70 14.45
CA LEU A 158 -22.45 6.86 13.64
C LEU A 158 -23.34 8.09 13.84
N GLY A 159 -24.43 7.98 14.58
CA GLY A 159 -25.40 9.06 14.77
C GLY A 159 -26.10 9.49 13.47
N VAL A 160 -26.39 8.53 12.57
CA VAL A 160 -27.03 8.78 11.27
C VAL A 160 -28.29 7.93 11.10
N THR A 161 -29.07 8.20 10.06
CA THR A 161 -30.21 7.34 9.71
C THR A 161 -29.77 5.99 9.15
N GLU A 162 -30.60 4.97 9.24
CA GLU A 162 -30.33 3.64 8.68
C GLU A 162 -30.08 3.70 7.16
N ASP A 163 -30.80 4.53 6.44
CA ASP A 163 -30.63 4.70 4.99
C ASP A 163 -29.30 5.34 4.66
N GLU A 164 -28.85 6.31 5.44
CA GLU A 164 -27.52 6.90 5.27
C GLU A 164 -26.41 5.89 5.61
N ALA A 165 -26.57 5.07 6.64
CA ALA A 165 -25.62 4.00 6.96
C ALA A 165 -25.53 2.98 5.82
N ARG A 166 -26.68 2.53 5.27
CA ARG A 166 -26.73 1.64 4.08
C ARG A 166 -26.05 2.26 2.86
N ARG A 167 -26.30 3.54 2.61
CA ARG A 167 -25.68 4.28 1.51
C ARG A 167 -24.16 4.34 1.66
N ARG A 168 -23.65 4.66 2.85
CA ARG A 168 -22.21 4.71 3.15
C ARG A 168 -21.55 3.35 2.97
N LEU A 169 -22.17 2.29 3.48
CA LEU A 169 -21.68 0.92 3.32
C LEU A 169 -21.62 0.53 1.84
N ARG A 170 -22.68 0.79 1.07
CA ARG A 170 -22.72 0.48 -0.37
C ARG A 170 -21.63 1.22 -1.14
N LEU A 171 -21.49 2.53 -0.92
CA LEU A 171 -20.46 3.33 -1.58
C LEU A 171 -19.04 2.90 -1.18
N GLY A 172 -18.83 2.59 0.09
CA GLY A 172 -17.54 2.09 0.57
C GLY A 172 -17.16 0.75 -0.07
N LEU A 173 -18.10 -0.19 -0.16
CA LEU A 173 -17.91 -1.48 -0.83
C LEU A 173 -17.65 -1.31 -2.33
N GLN A 174 -18.38 -0.42 -2.98
CA GLN A 174 -18.18 -0.13 -4.41
C GLN A 174 -16.76 0.40 -4.67
N LEU A 175 -16.24 1.27 -3.80
CA LEU A 175 -14.85 1.72 -3.91
C LEU A 175 -13.84 0.59 -3.73
N LEU A 176 -14.07 -0.30 -2.76
CA LEU A 176 -13.20 -1.46 -2.54
C LEU A 176 -13.25 -2.46 -3.68
N SER A 177 -14.41 -2.68 -4.30
CA SER A 177 -14.54 -3.61 -5.44
C SER A 177 -13.72 -3.17 -6.64
N THR A 178 -13.48 -1.86 -6.82
CA THR A 178 -12.61 -1.36 -7.89
C THR A 178 -11.15 -1.79 -7.74
N ALA A 179 -10.74 -2.23 -6.54
CA ALA A 179 -9.40 -2.79 -6.31
C ALA A 179 -9.18 -4.11 -7.04
N HIS A 180 -10.26 -4.90 -7.21
CA HIS A 180 -10.19 -6.23 -7.80
C HIS A 180 -10.38 -6.21 -9.33
N THR A 181 -11.08 -5.21 -9.87
CA THR A 181 -11.50 -5.20 -11.28
C THR A 181 -10.52 -4.52 -12.22
N ARG A 182 -9.55 -3.76 -11.74
CA ARG A 182 -8.58 -3.08 -12.59
C ARG A 182 -7.31 -3.92 -12.73
N SER A 183 -7.23 -4.72 -13.80
CA SER A 183 -5.99 -5.38 -14.25
C SER A 183 -4.84 -4.38 -14.45
N PRO A 184 -3.56 -4.77 -14.21
CA PRO A 184 -2.42 -3.87 -14.17
C PRO A 184 -1.86 -3.50 -15.56
N GLU A 185 -2.68 -3.28 -16.57
CA GLU A 185 -2.19 -3.00 -17.93
C GLU A 185 -1.78 -1.54 -18.21
N ALA A 186 -1.73 -0.67 -17.23
CA ALA A 186 -1.32 0.70 -17.51
C ALA A 186 -0.58 1.35 -16.35
N SER A 187 0.60 0.87 -16.00
CA SER A 187 1.67 1.69 -15.39
C SER A 187 2.91 0.83 -15.17
N SER A 188 3.68 0.61 -16.21
CA SER A 188 5.10 0.27 -16.04
C SER A 188 5.75 1.42 -15.28
N PRO A 189 6.43 1.18 -14.17
CA PRO A 189 7.24 2.21 -13.54
C PRO A 189 8.34 2.61 -14.54
N PRO A 190 8.73 3.90 -14.57
CA PRO A 190 9.86 4.34 -15.37
C PRO A 190 11.07 3.50 -14.99
N GLY A 191 11.71 2.93 -16.00
CA GLY A 191 12.79 1.97 -15.86
C GLY A 191 13.88 2.47 -14.91
N TYR A 192 14.26 1.62 -13.98
CA TYR A 192 15.51 1.75 -13.25
C TYR A 192 16.64 1.60 -14.28
N GLY A 193 17.26 2.75 -14.62
CA GLY A 193 18.44 2.77 -15.47
C GLY A 193 19.52 1.84 -14.90
N ARG A 194 20.01 0.92 -15.70
CA ARG A 194 21.21 0.16 -15.40
C ARG A 194 22.37 1.12 -15.14
N PRO A 195 23.13 0.98 -14.08
CA PRO A 195 24.49 1.55 -14.04
C PRO A 195 25.36 0.78 -15.05
N LEU A 196 26.14 1.54 -15.80
CA LEU A 196 27.24 1.04 -16.64
C LEU A 196 28.34 0.48 -15.77
#